data_e648e01b7d4f749a65b5ab69ffdabaf2
#
_entry.id   e648e01b7d4f749a65b5ab69ffdabaf2
#
_cell.length_a   1.000
_cell.length_b   1.000
_cell.length_c   1.000
_cell.angle_alpha   90.00
_cell.angle_beta   90.00
_cell.angle_gamma   90.00
#
_symmetry.space_group_name_H-M   'P 1'
#
loop_
_entity.id
_entity.type
_entity.pdbx_description
1 polymer ?
#
loop_
_entity_poly.entity_id
_entity_poly.type
_entity_poly.pdbx_seq_one_letter_code
_entity_poly.pdbx_strand_id
1 'polypeptide(L)'
;VNPNTYIQPDNNSYWVIGSDRRSSWVDEVPEDNPITEGEWWDLTKPNKLQISLDAQVAKDLNIKLGDVFTLNIYGREIDGEIVNFRAVDYRDLSINFAMLFNPQFANNIPHEYLATAKFDLIEKFDETSMLEVLPSLSMIKIADYLNKVTDVLNKVFIAVTLISAVT
;
A
#
# COMPACT_ATOMS: atom_id res chain seq x y z
N VAL A 1 17.71 0.35 -12.68
CA VAL A 1 18.73 -0.04 -11.68
C VAL A 1 18.51 -1.51 -11.36
N ASN A 2 19.55 -2.35 -11.46
CA ASN A 2 19.44 -3.76 -11.09
C ASN A 2 19.25 -3.82 -9.56
N PRO A 3 18.13 -4.33 -9.03
CA PRO A 3 17.87 -4.35 -7.59
C PRO A 3 18.92 -5.13 -6.81
N ASN A 4 19.62 -6.07 -7.45
CA ASN A 4 20.69 -6.84 -6.82
C ASN A 4 22.01 -6.08 -6.62
N THR A 5 22.13 -4.86 -7.12
CA THR A 5 23.39 -4.09 -7.08
C THR A 5 23.47 -3.16 -5.88
N TYR A 6 22.34 -2.78 -5.26
CA TYR A 6 22.30 -1.69 -4.28
C TYR A 6 21.80 -2.08 -2.89
N ILE A 7 21.23 -3.26 -2.68
CA ILE A 7 20.46 -3.52 -1.46
C ILE A 7 20.84 -4.84 -0.84
N GLN A 8 21.23 -4.78 0.43
CA GLN A 8 21.43 -5.97 1.23
C GLN A 8 20.07 -6.61 1.56
N PRO A 9 19.94 -7.95 1.46
CA PRO A 9 18.70 -8.68 1.72
C PRO A 9 18.08 -8.43 3.13
N ASP A 10 18.90 -7.98 4.07
CA ASP A 10 18.51 -7.74 5.47
C ASP A 10 17.89 -6.36 5.72
N ASN A 11 17.72 -5.53 4.66
CA ASN A 11 17.10 -4.23 4.81
C ASN A 11 15.58 -4.38 4.95
N ASN A 12 15.00 -3.77 5.99
CA ASN A 12 13.57 -3.83 6.29
C ASN A 12 12.67 -3.32 5.15
N SER A 13 13.18 -2.48 4.26
CA SER A 13 12.44 -1.93 3.11
C SER A 13 12.70 -2.66 1.79
N TYR A 14 13.54 -3.71 1.78
CA TYR A 14 13.80 -4.51 0.58
C TYR A 14 12.52 -5.12 -0.02
N TRP A 15 11.52 -5.36 0.80
CA TRP A 15 10.23 -5.89 0.37
C TRP A 15 9.55 -5.04 -0.73
N VAL A 16 9.83 -3.74 -0.78
CA VAL A 16 9.22 -2.84 -1.79
C VAL A 16 9.70 -3.14 -3.19
N ILE A 17 10.96 -3.55 -3.35
CA ILE A 17 11.61 -3.77 -4.66
C ILE A 17 11.94 -5.23 -4.94
N GLY A 18 11.91 -6.09 -3.94
CA GLY A 18 12.34 -7.49 -4.03
C GLY A 18 11.29 -8.45 -4.60
N SER A 19 10.05 -8.01 -4.83
CA SER A 19 8.97 -8.85 -5.35
C SER A 19 7.86 -8.00 -5.97
N ASP A 20 6.89 -8.66 -6.59
CA ASP A 20 5.70 -8.01 -7.15
C ASP A 20 4.96 -7.20 -6.09
N ARG A 21 4.60 -5.98 -6.41
CA ARG A 21 3.90 -5.05 -5.53
C ARG A 21 2.68 -4.46 -6.20
N ARG A 22 1.66 -4.29 -5.38
CA ARG A 22 0.52 -3.45 -5.76
C ARG A 22 0.92 -2.00 -5.62
N SER A 23 0.58 -1.22 -6.61
CA SER A 23 0.74 0.24 -6.64
C SER A 23 -0.58 0.84 -7.07
N SER A 24 -0.77 2.11 -6.79
CA SER A 24 -1.97 2.84 -7.17
C SER A 24 -1.60 4.17 -7.82
N TRP A 25 -2.61 4.90 -8.25
CA TRP A 25 -2.46 6.27 -8.72
C TRP A 25 -3.56 7.13 -8.14
N VAL A 26 -3.27 8.39 -7.94
CA VAL A 26 -4.19 9.38 -7.39
C VAL A 26 -3.93 10.74 -8.03
N ASP A 27 -4.97 11.55 -8.16
CA ASP A 27 -4.85 12.89 -8.74
C ASP A 27 -4.23 13.88 -7.74
N GLU A 28 -4.62 13.78 -6.47
CA GLU A 28 -4.23 14.69 -5.40
C GLU A 28 -3.40 13.97 -4.32
N VAL A 29 -2.67 14.76 -3.53
CA VAL A 29 -1.93 14.24 -2.39
C VAL A 29 -2.91 13.66 -1.37
N PRO A 30 -2.78 12.38 -0.98
CA PRO A 30 -3.64 11.82 0.06
C PRO A 30 -3.48 12.58 1.38
N GLU A 31 -4.59 12.93 2.04
CA GLU A 31 -4.58 13.74 3.26
C GLU A 31 -3.69 13.15 4.37
N ASP A 32 -3.70 11.81 4.51
CA ASP A 32 -2.96 11.09 5.54
C ASP A 32 -1.50 10.77 5.14
N ASN A 33 -1.08 11.18 3.94
CA ASN A 33 0.26 10.90 3.41
C ASN A 33 0.95 12.17 2.88
N PRO A 34 1.29 13.13 3.73
CA PRO A 34 1.86 14.40 3.31
C PRO A 34 3.22 14.23 2.62
N ILE A 35 3.50 15.09 1.64
CA ILE A 35 4.82 15.17 1.00
C ILE A 35 5.84 15.65 2.02
N THR A 36 6.95 14.94 2.11
CA THR A 36 8.08 15.28 2.98
C THR A 36 9.24 15.94 2.21
N GLU A 37 9.35 15.60 0.91
CA GLU A 37 10.40 16.13 0.04
C GLU A 37 9.95 16.05 -1.42
N GLY A 38 10.35 17.01 -2.26
CA GLY A 38 9.97 17.11 -3.67
C GLY A 38 8.62 17.79 -3.87
N GLU A 39 8.08 17.66 -5.07
CA GLU A 39 6.82 18.26 -5.48
C GLU A 39 5.87 17.21 -6.04
N TRP A 40 4.56 17.49 -6.01
CA TRP A 40 3.56 16.61 -6.59
C TRP A 40 3.69 16.54 -8.12
N TRP A 41 2.79 15.79 -8.73
CA TRP A 41 2.82 15.51 -10.17
C TRP A 41 2.94 16.76 -11.04
N ASP A 42 3.87 16.72 -11.98
CA ASP A 42 3.88 17.68 -13.10
C ASP A 42 3.01 17.13 -14.23
N LEU A 43 1.74 17.51 -14.23
CA LEU A 43 0.76 17.09 -15.22
C LEU A 43 1.02 17.64 -16.64
N THR A 44 2.00 18.51 -16.79
CA THR A 44 2.44 19.00 -18.13
C THR A 44 3.37 18.01 -18.85
N LYS A 45 3.83 16.96 -18.15
CA LYS A 45 4.68 15.89 -18.68
C LYS A 45 3.90 14.59 -18.90
N PRO A 46 2.99 14.53 -19.88
CA PRO A 46 1.94 13.49 -19.95
C PRO A 46 2.45 12.08 -20.24
N ASN A 47 3.63 11.92 -20.80
CA ASN A 47 4.15 10.61 -21.23
C ASN A 47 5.26 10.07 -20.33
N LYS A 48 5.49 10.67 -19.16
CA LYS A 48 6.54 10.25 -18.23
C LYS A 48 5.91 9.66 -17.00
N LEU A 49 6.35 8.46 -16.63
CA LEU A 49 5.98 7.86 -15.36
C LEU A 49 6.66 8.63 -14.24
N GLN A 50 5.88 9.23 -13.36
CA GLN A 50 6.31 9.90 -12.15
C GLN A 50 5.92 9.04 -10.95
N ILE A 51 6.85 8.87 -10.01
CA ILE A 51 6.70 8.01 -8.84
C ILE A 51 6.78 8.85 -7.57
N SER A 52 5.78 8.72 -6.73
CA SER A 52 5.80 9.17 -5.35
C SER A 52 6.11 7.97 -4.45
N LEU A 53 7.17 8.04 -3.67
CA LEU A 53 7.66 6.94 -2.85
C LEU A 53 7.50 7.24 -1.36
N ASP A 54 7.33 6.19 -0.56
CA ASP A 54 7.40 6.27 0.90
C ASP A 54 8.78 6.77 1.34
N ALA A 55 8.81 7.82 2.19
CA ALA A 55 10.02 8.46 2.68
C ALA A 55 10.91 7.52 3.49
N GLN A 56 10.32 6.59 4.28
CA GLN A 56 11.10 5.62 5.04
C GLN A 56 11.76 4.62 4.12
N VAL A 57 11.04 4.14 3.10
CA VAL A 57 11.59 3.26 2.05
C VAL A 57 12.72 3.95 1.31
N ALA A 58 12.53 5.21 0.90
CA ALA A 58 13.56 5.99 0.23
C ALA A 58 14.84 6.10 1.06
N LYS A 59 14.70 6.41 2.35
CA LYS A 59 15.82 6.50 3.30
C LYS A 59 16.54 5.16 3.46
N ASP A 60 15.81 4.09 3.68
CA ASP A 60 16.37 2.76 3.94
C ASP A 60 17.12 2.21 2.71
N LEU A 61 16.64 2.52 1.51
CA LEU A 61 17.22 2.08 0.26
C LEU A 61 18.18 3.10 -0.37
N ASN A 62 18.42 4.23 0.31
CA ASN A 62 19.26 5.35 -0.17
C ASN A 62 18.84 5.88 -1.56
N ILE A 63 17.53 5.97 -1.79
CA ILE A 63 16.93 6.50 -3.01
C ILE A 63 16.82 8.01 -2.91
N LYS A 64 17.06 8.71 -4.01
CA LYS A 64 17.03 10.18 -4.10
C LYS A 64 15.98 10.66 -5.09
N LEU A 65 15.57 11.91 -4.93
CA LEU A 65 14.76 12.59 -5.93
C LEU A 65 15.50 12.62 -7.28
N GLY A 66 14.75 12.35 -8.34
CA GLY A 66 15.29 12.26 -9.71
C GLY A 66 15.88 10.89 -10.07
N ASP A 67 16.01 9.96 -9.12
CA ASP A 67 16.38 8.58 -9.45
C ASP A 67 15.32 7.95 -10.36
N VAL A 68 15.78 7.07 -11.25
CA VAL A 68 14.92 6.39 -12.21
C VAL A 68 14.82 4.91 -11.86
N PHE A 69 13.59 4.44 -11.73
CA PHE A 69 13.27 3.03 -11.54
C PHE A 69 12.75 2.42 -12.82
N THR A 70 13.33 1.32 -13.24
CA THR A 70 12.75 0.48 -14.28
C THR A 70 11.78 -0.50 -13.64
N LEU A 71 10.50 -0.30 -13.89
CA LEU A 71 9.41 -1.14 -13.39
C LEU A 71 8.96 -2.12 -14.47
N ASN A 72 8.76 -3.37 -14.09
CA ASN A 72 8.08 -4.33 -14.95
C ASN A 72 6.58 -4.29 -14.65
N ILE A 73 5.80 -3.75 -15.58
CA ILE A 73 4.35 -3.67 -15.48
C ILE A 73 3.73 -4.56 -16.56
N TYR A 74 3.15 -5.70 -16.16
CA TYR A 74 2.57 -6.70 -17.07
C TYR A 74 3.52 -7.11 -18.21
N GLY A 75 4.80 -7.32 -17.88
CA GLY A 75 5.82 -7.75 -18.85
C GLY A 75 6.45 -6.64 -19.69
N ARG A 76 6.09 -5.38 -19.42
CA ARG A 76 6.71 -4.21 -20.07
C ARG A 76 7.62 -3.50 -19.08
N GLU A 77 8.85 -3.25 -19.50
CA GLU A 77 9.79 -2.42 -18.74
C GLU A 77 9.51 -0.95 -19.03
N ILE A 78 9.32 -0.18 -17.96
CA ILE A 78 8.96 1.23 -18.03
C ILE A 78 9.78 1.99 -17.00
N ASP A 79 10.45 3.04 -17.45
CA ASP A 79 11.24 3.90 -16.60
C ASP A 79 10.36 4.97 -15.94
N GLY A 80 10.40 5.02 -14.61
CA GLY A 80 9.72 6.02 -13.80
C GLY A 80 10.69 6.84 -12.95
N GLU A 81 10.48 8.15 -12.91
CA GLU A 81 11.27 9.09 -12.11
C GLU A 81 10.65 9.29 -10.73
N ILE A 82 11.48 9.21 -9.68
CA ILE A 82 11.07 9.57 -8.32
C ILE A 82 10.97 11.10 -8.22
N VAL A 83 9.76 11.61 -8.05
CA VAL A 83 9.51 13.07 -8.00
C VAL A 83 9.27 13.60 -6.59
N ASN A 84 8.80 12.75 -5.68
CA ASN A 84 8.61 13.14 -4.28
C ASN A 84 8.66 11.95 -3.33
N PHE A 85 8.82 12.27 -2.04
CA PHE A 85 8.68 11.35 -0.92
C PHE A 85 7.47 11.75 -0.07
N ARG A 86 6.75 10.75 0.46
CA ARG A 86 5.58 10.92 1.32
C ARG A 86 5.80 10.23 2.67
N ALA A 87 5.26 10.80 3.73
CA ALA A 87 5.14 10.09 5.00
C ALA A 87 3.91 9.16 4.92
N VAL A 88 4.14 7.85 4.89
CA VAL A 88 3.06 6.85 4.82
C VAL A 88 2.87 6.20 6.19
N ASP A 89 1.65 6.26 6.73
CA ASP A 89 1.30 5.58 7.98
C ASP A 89 0.56 4.26 7.68
N TYR A 90 1.21 3.13 7.99
CA TYR A 90 0.64 1.79 7.81
C TYR A 90 -0.08 1.27 9.06
N ARG A 91 -0.17 2.06 10.13
CA ARG A 91 -0.77 1.62 11.41
C ARG A 91 -2.29 1.75 11.44
N ASP A 92 -2.84 2.59 10.60
CA ASP A 92 -4.27 2.66 10.39
C ASP A 92 -4.73 1.57 9.40
N LEU A 93 -6.01 1.36 9.31
CA LEU A 93 -6.61 0.38 8.37
C LEU A 93 -6.92 1.00 7.01
N SER A 94 -6.32 2.15 6.68
CA SER A 94 -6.46 2.79 5.38
C SER A 94 -5.68 2.04 4.30
N ILE A 95 -6.09 2.24 3.05
CA ILE A 95 -5.40 1.65 1.91
C ILE A 95 -4.19 2.53 1.60
N ASN A 96 -3.01 2.04 1.98
CA ASN A 96 -1.74 2.71 1.75
C ASN A 96 -0.83 1.92 0.81
N PHE A 97 -0.16 2.64 -0.09
CA PHE A 97 0.80 2.06 -1.03
C PHE A 97 2.15 2.76 -0.88
N ALA A 98 3.23 1.97 -0.87
CA ALA A 98 4.59 2.50 -0.82
C ALA A 98 4.92 3.36 -2.05
N MET A 99 4.39 2.96 -3.21
CA MET A 99 4.54 3.69 -4.47
C MET A 99 3.18 4.12 -5.01
N LEU A 100 3.10 5.39 -5.40
CA LEU A 100 2.00 5.93 -6.20
C LEU A 100 2.52 6.44 -7.53
N PHE A 101 1.69 6.37 -8.54
CA PHE A 101 1.99 6.80 -9.90
C PHE A 101 1.13 8.00 -10.31
N ASN A 102 1.62 8.78 -11.26
CA ASN A 102 0.82 9.84 -11.83
C ASN A 102 -0.32 9.26 -12.68
N PRO A 103 -1.54 9.79 -12.57
CA PRO A 103 -2.74 9.22 -13.20
C PRO A 103 -2.69 9.19 -14.72
N GLN A 104 -2.05 10.17 -15.34
CA GLN A 104 -1.94 10.26 -16.79
C GLN A 104 -1.25 9.06 -17.41
N PHE A 105 -0.29 8.48 -16.70
CA PHE A 105 0.39 7.27 -17.12
C PHE A 105 -0.45 6.03 -16.81
N ALA A 106 -1.04 5.97 -15.63
CA ALA A 106 -1.69 4.79 -15.10
C ALA A 106 -3.05 4.48 -15.74
N ASN A 107 -3.77 5.47 -16.28
CA ASN A 107 -5.11 5.32 -16.85
C ASN A 107 -5.22 4.28 -17.99
N ASN A 108 -4.11 3.97 -18.64
CA ASN A 108 -4.07 3.00 -19.74
C ASN A 108 -3.57 1.60 -19.31
N ILE A 109 -3.33 1.40 -18.03
CA ILE A 109 -2.86 0.12 -17.48
C ILE A 109 -4.07 -0.70 -17.01
N PRO A 110 -4.15 -2.01 -17.29
CA PRO A 110 -5.16 -2.88 -16.68
C PRO A 110 -5.11 -2.78 -15.16
N HIS A 111 -6.25 -2.59 -14.52
CA HIS A 111 -6.32 -2.34 -13.09
C HIS A 111 -7.58 -2.90 -12.44
N GLU A 112 -7.53 -3.01 -11.13
CA GLU A 112 -8.65 -3.36 -10.26
C GLU A 112 -8.96 -2.18 -9.34
N TYR A 113 -10.22 -2.01 -8.99
CA TYR A 113 -10.63 -1.01 -8.01
C TYR A 113 -10.59 -1.62 -6.61
N LEU A 114 -10.00 -0.88 -5.67
CA LEU A 114 -9.97 -1.24 -4.26
C LEU A 114 -10.59 -0.09 -3.46
N ALA A 115 -11.53 -0.41 -2.58
CA ALA A 115 -12.18 0.58 -1.73
C ALA A 115 -12.31 0.04 -0.30
N THR A 116 -12.23 0.91 0.69
CA THR A 116 -12.62 0.63 2.07
C THR A 116 -13.89 1.41 2.40
N ALA A 117 -14.78 0.77 3.14
CA ALA A 117 -15.97 1.41 3.67
C ALA A 117 -16.08 1.13 5.17
N LYS A 118 -16.39 2.16 5.95
CA LYS A 118 -16.65 2.06 7.37
C LYS A 118 -18.15 2.23 7.61
N PHE A 119 -18.74 1.28 8.28
CA PHE A 119 -20.14 1.30 8.65
C PHE A 119 -20.26 1.42 10.17
N ASP A 120 -21.03 2.40 10.64
CA ASP A 120 -21.29 2.59 12.07
C ASP A 120 -22.18 1.47 12.65
N LEU A 121 -22.98 0.83 11.80
CA LEU A 121 -23.87 -0.28 12.16
C LEU A 121 -23.70 -1.42 11.16
N ILE A 122 -22.75 -2.32 11.42
CA ILE A 122 -22.49 -3.51 10.58
C ILE A 122 -23.73 -4.39 10.44
N GLU A 123 -24.60 -4.43 11.45
CA GLU A 123 -25.86 -5.21 11.43
C GLU A 123 -26.85 -4.80 10.33
N LYS A 124 -26.71 -3.58 9.76
CA LYS A 124 -27.57 -3.08 8.68
C LYS A 124 -26.94 -3.21 7.30
N PHE A 125 -25.71 -3.72 7.23
CA PHE A 125 -25.04 -3.88 5.96
C PHE A 125 -25.49 -5.17 5.28
N ASP A 126 -26.26 -5.03 4.19
CA ASP A 126 -26.72 -6.16 3.38
C ASP A 126 -25.72 -6.46 2.24
N GLU A 127 -24.85 -7.42 2.52
CA GLU A 127 -23.86 -7.93 1.58
C GLU A 127 -24.53 -8.54 0.34
N THR A 128 -25.67 -9.20 0.52
CA THR A 128 -26.38 -9.89 -0.56
C THR A 128 -26.86 -8.90 -1.61
N SER A 129 -27.48 -7.81 -1.18
CA SER A 129 -27.95 -6.75 -2.09
C SER A 129 -26.79 -6.10 -2.85
N MET A 130 -25.61 -5.96 -2.25
CA MET A 130 -24.45 -5.43 -2.97
C MET A 130 -23.92 -6.41 -4.03
N LEU A 131 -23.86 -7.70 -3.72
CA LEU A 131 -23.41 -8.72 -4.66
C LEU A 131 -24.39 -8.92 -5.83
N GLU A 132 -25.69 -8.68 -5.62
CA GLU A 132 -26.69 -8.68 -6.71
C GLU A 132 -26.43 -7.55 -7.71
N VAL A 133 -26.00 -6.37 -7.25
CA VAL A 133 -25.71 -5.19 -8.11
C VAL A 133 -24.31 -5.30 -8.72
N LEU A 134 -23.35 -5.84 -8.00
CA LEU A 134 -21.94 -5.96 -8.40
C LEU A 134 -21.46 -7.41 -8.25
N PRO A 135 -21.80 -8.32 -9.19
CA PRO A 135 -21.48 -9.74 -9.06
C PRO A 135 -19.97 -10.06 -9.03
N SER A 136 -19.15 -9.16 -9.57
CA SER A 136 -17.69 -9.28 -9.56
C SER A 136 -17.01 -8.70 -8.32
N LEU A 137 -17.80 -8.17 -7.38
CA LEU A 137 -17.27 -7.61 -6.13
C LEU A 137 -16.74 -8.74 -5.23
N SER A 138 -15.50 -8.58 -4.78
CA SER A 138 -14.93 -9.42 -3.69
C SER A 138 -14.88 -8.57 -2.42
N MET A 139 -15.53 -9.05 -1.37
CA MET A 139 -15.66 -8.32 -0.12
C MET A 139 -14.95 -9.04 1.02
N ILE A 140 -14.23 -8.28 1.84
CA ILE A 140 -13.53 -8.79 3.01
C ILE A 140 -13.96 -7.98 4.23
N LYS A 141 -14.57 -8.65 5.21
CA LYS A 141 -14.92 -8.04 6.50
C LYS A 141 -13.71 -8.05 7.43
N ILE A 142 -13.07 -6.91 7.56
CA ILE A 142 -11.87 -6.78 8.42
C ILE A 142 -12.19 -7.09 9.89
N ALA A 143 -13.39 -6.76 10.35
CA ALA A 143 -13.85 -7.04 11.71
C ALA A 143 -13.77 -8.53 12.09
N ASP A 144 -14.06 -9.45 11.16
CA ASP A 144 -14.01 -10.88 11.41
C ASP A 144 -12.58 -11.37 11.64
N TYR A 145 -11.60 -10.77 10.97
CA TYR A 145 -10.18 -11.06 11.17
C TYR A 145 -9.68 -10.51 12.50
N LEU A 146 -10.08 -9.29 12.86
CA LEU A 146 -9.71 -8.68 14.15
C LEU A 146 -10.28 -9.47 15.33
N ASN A 147 -11.52 -9.93 15.23
CA ASN A 147 -12.14 -10.77 16.24
C ASN A 147 -11.37 -12.10 16.43
N LYS A 148 -10.97 -12.76 15.34
CA LYS A 148 -10.17 -14.00 15.42
C LYS A 148 -8.82 -13.76 16.11
N VAL A 149 -8.13 -12.66 15.79
CA VAL A 149 -6.86 -12.31 16.44
C VAL A 149 -7.08 -12.06 17.93
N THR A 150 -8.13 -11.33 18.30
CA THR A 150 -8.48 -11.05 19.70
C THR A 150 -8.79 -12.34 20.47
N ASP A 151 -9.51 -13.27 19.87
CA ASP A 151 -9.79 -14.57 20.48
C ASP A 151 -8.53 -15.39 20.74
N VAL A 152 -7.58 -15.38 19.80
CA VAL A 152 -6.29 -16.06 19.97
C VAL A 152 -5.49 -15.41 21.09
N LEU A 153 -5.40 -14.08 21.13
CA LEU A 153 -4.71 -13.35 22.19
C LEU A 153 -5.32 -13.61 23.57
N ASN A 154 -6.65 -13.64 23.68
CA ASN A 154 -7.33 -13.97 24.92
C ASN A 154 -7.02 -15.39 25.41
N LYS A 155 -6.97 -16.38 24.51
CA LYS A 155 -6.60 -17.76 24.86
C LYS A 155 -5.15 -17.85 25.35
N VAL A 156 -4.23 -17.14 24.69
CA VAL A 156 -2.81 -17.07 25.12
C VAL A 156 -2.72 -16.40 26.49
N PHE A 157 -3.43 -15.29 26.71
CA PHE A 157 -3.44 -14.59 28.00
C PHE A 157 -3.97 -15.49 29.13
N ILE A 158 -5.06 -16.21 28.94
CA ILE A 158 -5.59 -17.16 29.90
C ILE A 158 -4.58 -18.26 30.21
N ALA A 159 -3.92 -18.84 29.19
CA ALA A 159 -2.93 -19.89 29.39
C ALA A 159 -1.72 -19.37 30.21
N VAL A 160 -1.21 -18.19 29.91
CA VAL A 160 -0.12 -17.58 30.68
C VAL A 160 -0.52 -17.31 32.13
N THR A 161 -1.74 -16.79 32.34
CA THR A 161 -2.27 -16.51 33.69
C THR A 161 -2.40 -17.80 34.53
N LEU A 162 -2.89 -18.88 33.92
CA LEU A 162 -2.99 -20.18 34.60
C LEU A 162 -1.62 -20.74 34.98
N ILE A 163 -0.63 -20.65 34.10
CA ILE A 163 0.75 -21.08 34.38
C ILE A 163 1.34 -20.26 35.53
N SER A 164 1.14 -18.93 35.49
CA SER A 164 1.66 -18.03 36.55
C SER A 164 0.99 -18.24 37.91
N ALA A 165 -0.24 -18.75 37.95
CA ALA A 165 -0.96 -19.03 39.20
C ALA A 165 -0.54 -20.34 39.87
N VAL A 166 0.17 -21.22 39.17
CA VAL A 166 0.64 -22.53 39.65
C VAL A 166 2.10 -22.47 40.16
N THR A 167 2.79 -21.38 39.90
CA THR A 167 4.16 -21.15 40.33
C THR A 167 4.22 -20.28 41.56
#